data_edf83d050c8f64dbcb840b36a76260bd
#
_entry.id   edf83d050c8f64dbcb840b36a76260bd
#
_cell.length_a   1.000
_cell.length_b   1.000
_cell.length_c   1.000
_cell.angle_alpha   90.00
_cell.angle_beta   90.00
_cell.angle_gamma   90.00
#
_symmetry.space_group_name_H-M   'P 1'
#
loop_
_entity.id
_entity.type
_entity.pdbx_description
1 polymer ?
#
loop_
_entity_poly.entity_id
_entity_poly.type
_entity_poly.pdbx_seq_one_letter_code
_entity_poly.pdbx_strand_id
1 'polypeptide(L)'
;MEAHMVAKQRILIVDDDENIAELISLYLTKECFETKIVYDGESALDNLSTFKPNLILLDLMLPGIDGYQVCREIRKNNNTPIIMLSAKGETFDKVLGLELGADDYIIKPFETKELVARVKAVLRRYHLPQTTVAPSENARCVTYPDLIVNLDNYSVTYDKKAVEMPPKELELLYFLASAPNQVFTREQLLDNIWGYD
;
A
#
# COMPACT_ATOMS: atom_id res chain seq x y z
N MET A 1 -10.64 -14.20 -32.36
CA MET A 1 -9.68 -13.50 -31.47
C MET A 1 -10.49 -13.01 -30.26
N GLU A 2 -10.56 -13.83 -29.21
CA GLU A 2 -11.20 -13.41 -27.96
C GLU A 2 -10.25 -12.47 -27.25
N ALA A 3 -10.67 -11.21 -27.12
CA ALA A 3 -9.97 -10.25 -26.29
C ALA A 3 -10.09 -10.74 -24.86
N HIS A 4 -8.98 -11.15 -24.25
CA HIS A 4 -8.88 -11.34 -22.81
C HIS A 4 -9.19 -9.99 -22.15
N MET A 5 -10.43 -9.79 -21.75
CA MET A 5 -10.79 -8.69 -20.86
C MET A 5 -10.08 -8.93 -19.52
N VAL A 6 -8.98 -8.24 -19.31
CA VAL A 6 -8.32 -8.19 -17.99
C VAL A 6 -9.35 -7.64 -17.01
N ALA A 7 -9.75 -8.42 -16.03
CA ALA A 7 -10.70 -8.00 -15.01
C ALA A 7 -10.15 -6.76 -14.30
N LYS A 8 -10.94 -5.69 -14.22
CA LYS A 8 -10.53 -4.46 -13.53
C LYS A 8 -10.31 -4.75 -12.07
N GLN A 9 -9.26 -4.16 -11.50
CA GLN A 9 -9.01 -4.21 -10.06
C GLN A 9 -10.06 -3.36 -9.34
N ARG A 10 -10.61 -3.89 -8.25
CA ARG A 10 -11.73 -3.32 -7.49
C ARG A 10 -11.21 -2.64 -6.23
N ILE A 11 -11.62 -1.38 -6.04
CA ILE A 11 -11.25 -0.57 -4.89
C ILE A 11 -12.51 -0.17 -4.14
N LEU A 12 -12.57 -0.55 -2.86
CA LEU A 12 -13.62 -0.10 -1.96
C LEU A 12 -13.17 1.21 -1.30
N ILE A 13 -13.98 2.24 -1.42
CA ILE A 13 -13.75 3.57 -0.83
C ILE A 13 -14.72 3.71 0.34
N VAL A 14 -14.19 3.93 1.53
CA VAL A 14 -14.93 4.07 2.78
C VAL A 14 -14.62 5.44 3.36
N ASP A 15 -15.51 6.38 3.19
CA ASP A 15 -15.35 7.78 3.61
C ASP A 15 -16.73 8.40 3.79
N ASP A 16 -17.01 9.05 4.91
CA ASP A 16 -18.30 9.66 5.20
C ASP A 16 -18.50 11.02 4.50
N ASP A 17 -17.42 11.63 4.00
CA ASP A 17 -17.48 12.79 3.12
C ASP A 17 -17.72 12.38 1.67
N GLU A 18 -18.98 12.56 1.20
CA GLU A 18 -19.40 12.23 -0.17
C GLU A 18 -18.52 12.90 -1.23
N ASN A 19 -18.11 14.17 -1.01
CA ASN A 19 -17.31 14.90 -2.00
C ASN A 19 -15.90 14.31 -2.13
N ILE A 20 -15.29 13.93 -1.02
CA ILE A 20 -13.97 13.29 -1.01
C ILE A 20 -14.06 11.92 -1.65
N ALA A 21 -15.06 11.10 -1.27
CA ALA A 21 -15.27 9.76 -1.80
C ALA A 21 -15.51 9.78 -3.33
N GLU A 22 -16.36 10.69 -3.82
CA GLU A 22 -16.62 10.85 -5.26
C GLU A 22 -15.39 11.32 -6.02
N LEU A 23 -14.63 12.27 -5.46
CA LEU A 23 -13.38 12.75 -6.05
C LEU A 23 -12.37 11.61 -6.21
N ILE A 24 -12.17 10.82 -5.16
CA ILE A 24 -11.29 9.65 -5.18
C ILE A 24 -11.77 8.66 -6.26
N SER A 25 -13.06 8.33 -6.27
CA SER A 25 -13.66 7.42 -7.23
C SER A 25 -13.45 7.88 -8.67
N LEU A 26 -13.65 9.17 -8.95
CA LEU A 26 -13.44 9.76 -10.27
C LEU A 26 -12.01 9.56 -10.77
N TYR A 27 -11.00 9.83 -9.93
CA TYR A 27 -9.60 9.69 -10.32
C TYR A 27 -9.21 8.21 -10.49
N LEU A 28 -9.65 7.33 -9.62
CA LEU A 28 -9.36 5.90 -9.74
C LEU A 28 -10.04 5.27 -10.96
N THR A 29 -11.25 5.69 -11.29
CA THR A 29 -11.95 5.23 -12.50
C THR A 29 -11.25 5.67 -13.78
N LYS A 30 -10.67 6.88 -13.82
CA LYS A 30 -9.81 7.34 -14.93
C LYS A 30 -8.55 6.47 -15.10
N GLU A 31 -8.07 5.87 -14.02
CA GLU A 31 -6.94 4.94 -14.01
C GLU A 31 -7.35 3.47 -14.23
N CYS A 32 -8.56 3.26 -14.77
CA CYS A 32 -9.14 1.95 -15.11
C CYS A 32 -9.44 1.04 -13.92
N PHE A 33 -9.55 1.56 -12.69
CA PHE A 33 -10.07 0.81 -11.55
C PHE A 33 -11.60 0.76 -11.55
N GLU A 34 -12.16 -0.30 -10.99
CA GLU A 34 -13.57 -0.38 -10.63
C GLU A 34 -13.71 0.06 -9.16
N THR A 35 -14.56 1.04 -8.89
CA THR A 35 -14.70 1.62 -7.54
C THR A 35 -16.09 1.38 -6.97
N LYS A 36 -16.18 1.19 -5.67
CA LYS A 36 -17.41 1.21 -4.91
C LYS A 36 -17.24 2.10 -3.70
N ILE A 37 -18.20 3.00 -3.47
CA ILE A 37 -18.21 3.92 -2.32
C ILE A 37 -19.18 3.39 -1.28
N VAL A 38 -18.80 3.48 -0.01
CA VAL A 38 -19.63 3.31 1.17
C VAL A 38 -19.27 4.38 2.20
N TYR A 39 -20.22 4.78 3.04
CA TYR A 39 -20.09 5.95 3.89
C TYR A 39 -19.98 5.65 5.38
N ASP A 40 -19.94 4.38 5.74
CA ASP A 40 -19.85 3.91 7.13
C ASP A 40 -19.10 2.57 7.20
N GLY A 41 -18.68 2.22 8.42
CA GLY A 41 -17.87 1.04 8.65
C GLY A 41 -18.64 -0.28 8.53
N GLU A 42 -19.91 -0.32 8.91
CA GLU A 42 -20.76 -1.50 8.80
C GLU A 42 -20.96 -1.87 7.33
N SER A 43 -21.32 -0.88 6.51
CA SER A 43 -21.42 -1.04 5.05
C SER A 43 -20.10 -1.50 4.42
N ALA A 44 -18.96 -1.07 4.94
CA ALA A 44 -17.65 -1.53 4.48
C ALA A 44 -17.47 -3.03 4.72
N LEU A 45 -17.78 -3.51 5.93
CA LEU A 45 -17.67 -4.92 6.29
C LEU A 45 -18.62 -5.81 5.46
N ASP A 46 -19.85 -5.39 5.25
CA ASP A 46 -20.83 -6.11 4.45
C ASP A 46 -20.39 -6.24 2.97
N ASN A 47 -19.71 -5.24 2.45
CA ASN A 47 -19.27 -5.24 1.07
C ASN A 47 -17.99 -6.04 0.80
N LEU A 48 -17.27 -6.52 1.80
CA LEU A 48 -16.08 -7.36 1.61
C LEU A 48 -16.38 -8.65 0.85
N SER A 49 -17.46 -9.33 1.20
CA SER A 49 -17.84 -10.62 0.60
C SER A 49 -18.47 -10.46 -0.77
N THR A 50 -19.25 -9.41 -0.98
CA THR A 50 -20.02 -9.17 -2.21
C THR A 50 -19.21 -8.49 -3.29
N PHE A 51 -18.52 -7.40 -2.96
CA PHE A 51 -17.71 -6.64 -3.90
C PHE A 51 -16.32 -7.26 -4.09
N LYS A 52 -15.78 -7.95 -3.08
CA LYS A 52 -14.45 -8.59 -3.08
C LYS A 52 -13.37 -7.62 -3.56
N PRO A 53 -13.11 -6.53 -2.83
CA PRO A 53 -12.14 -5.52 -3.23
C PRO A 53 -10.71 -6.09 -3.28
N ASN A 54 -9.91 -5.56 -4.20
CA ASN A 54 -8.48 -5.80 -4.26
C ASN A 54 -7.69 -4.84 -3.37
N LEU A 55 -8.30 -3.71 -2.96
CA LEU A 55 -7.76 -2.72 -2.04
C LEU A 55 -8.91 -1.93 -1.41
N ILE A 56 -8.70 -1.50 -0.18
CA ILE A 56 -9.63 -0.67 0.58
C ILE A 56 -8.95 0.66 0.91
N LEU A 57 -9.61 1.77 0.57
CA LEU A 57 -9.30 3.09 1.10
C LEU A 57 -10.25 3.34 2.26
N LEU A 58 -9.71 3.58 3.46
CA LEU A 58 -10.48 3.57 4.69
C LEU A 58 -10.24 4.86 5.49
N ASP A 59 -11.27 5.69 5.60
CA ASP A 59 -11.21 6.83 6.53
C ASP A 59 -11.21 6.34 7.98
N LEU A 60 -10.45 7.04 8.81
CA LEU A 60 -10.41 6.79 10.25
C LEU A 60 -11.61 7.37 10.99
N MET A 61 -12.16 8.47 10.49
CA MET A 61 -13.21 9.27 11.16
C MET A 61 -14.60 8.89 10.63
N LEU A 62 -14.99 7.62 10.73
CA LEU A 62 -16.30 7.15 10.27
C LEU A 62 -17.37 7.28 11.36
N PRO A 63 -18.64 7.48 10.99
CA PRO A 63 -19.76 7.37 11.93
C PRO A 63 -19.98 5.92 12.36
N GLY A 64 -20.42 5.70 13.58
CA GLY A 64 -20.64 4.38 14.15
C GLY A 64 -19.33 3.72 14.59
N ILE A 65 -18.90 2.71 13.86
CA ILE A 65 -17.59 2.09 14.10
C ILE A 65 -16.48 2.84 13.36
N ASP A 66 -15.43 3.20 14.08
CA ASP A 66 -14.30 3.95 13.52
C ASP A 66 -13.44 3.09 12.57
N GLY A 67 -12.61 3.76 11.75
CA GLY A 67 -11.77 3.07 10.77
C GLY A 67 -10.75 2.11 11.39
N TYR A 68 -10.29 2.35 12.61
CA TYR A 68 -9.40 1.42 13.31
C TYR A 68 -10.12 0.12 13.68
N GLN A 69 -11.36 0.23 14.12
CA GLN A 69 -12.18 -0.94 14.45
C GLN A 69 -12.54 -1.72 13.18
N VAL A 70 -12.90 -1.03 12.09
CA VAL A 70 -13.13 -1.65 10.78
C VAL A 70 -11.88 -2.41 10.30
N CYS A 71 -10.69 -1.82 10.40
CA CYS A 71 -9.44 -2.47 10.04
C CYS A 71 -9.21 -3.75 10.85
N ARG A 72 -9.40 -3.72 12.18
CA ARG A 72 -9.27 -4.91 13.04
C ARG A 72 -10.25 -6.01 12.63
N GLU A 73 -11.51 -5.67 12.37
CA GLU A 73 -12.52 -6.66 11.95
C GLU A 73 -12.14 -7.31 10.61
N ILE A 74 -11.68 -6.50 9.65
CA ILE A 74 -11.19 -7.01 8.35
C ILE A 74 -10.03 -7.99 8.58
N ARG A 75 -9.04 -7.61 9.39
CA ARG A 75 -7.82 -8.41 9.61
C ARG A 75 -8.04 -9.75 10.33
N LYS A 76 -9.19 -9.95 10.98
CA LYS A 76 -9.51 -11.26 11.58
C LYS A 76 -9.56 -12.40 10.55
N ASN A 77 -10.03 -12.10 9.33
CA ASN A 77 -10.29 -13.14 8.33
C ASN A 77 -9.93 -12.73 6.90
N ASN A 78 -9.34 -11.55 6.70
CA ASN A 78 -9.11 -11.00 5.36
C ASN A 78 -7.80 -10.20 5.31
N ASN A 79 -6.98 -10.50 4.30
CA ASN A 79 -5.70 -9.84 4.04
C ASN A 79 -5.78 -8.82 2.89
N THR A 80 -6.97 -8.39 2.48
CA THR A 80 -7.11 -7.35 1.46
C THR A 80 -6.35 -6.09 1.89
N PRO A 81 -5.49 -5.54 1.04
CA PRO A 81 -4.70 -4.35 1.38
C PRO A 81 -5.59 -3.17 1.79
N ILE A 82 -5.16 -2.46 2.84
CA ILE A 82 -5.85 -1.30 3.39
C ILE A 82 -4.90 -0.09 3.38
N ILE A 83 -5.33 1.00 2.76
CA ILE A 83 -4.70 2.32 2.90
C ILE A 83 -5.61 3.16 3.79
N MET A 84 -5.10 3.61 4.93
CA MET A 84 -5.84 4.50 5.81
C MET A 84 -5.78 5.94 5.36
N LEU A 85 -6.92 6.64 5.41
CA LEU A 85 -7.03 8.06 5.16
C LEU A 85 -7.30 8.76 6.50
N SER A 86 -6.60 9.86 6.81
CA SER A 86 -6.77 10.56 8.08
C SER A 86 -6.63 12.06 7.93
N ALA A 87 -7.49 12.82 8.62
CA ALA A 87 -7.36 14.25 8.77
C ALA A 87 -6.28 14.66 9.80
N LYS A 88 -5.79 13.72 10.63
CA LYS A 88 -4.81 13.97 11.68
C LYS A 88 -3.43 13.48 11.26
N GLY A 89 -2.48 14.41 11.19
CA GLY A 89 -1.08 14.13 10.87
C GLY A 89 -0.23 13.73 12.10
N GLU A 90 -0.83 13.33 13.22
CA GLU A 90 -0.07 12.94 14.40
C GLU A 90 0.67 11.61 14.16
N THR A 91 1.93 11.57 14.53
CA THR A 91 2.78 10.38 14.38
C THR A 91 2.16 9.15 15.07
N PHE A 92 1.41 9.38 16.14
CA PHE A 92 0.72 8.33 16.88
C PHE A 92 -0.36 7.63 16.05
N ASP A 93 -1.15 8.36 15.28
CA ASP A 93 -2.21 7.79 14.43
C ASP A 93 -1.62 6.93 13.31
N LYS A 94 -0.47 7.35 12.75
CA LYS A 94 0.25 6.56 11.74
C LYS A 94 0.78 5.24 12.31
N VAL A 95 1.44 5.29 13.46
CA VAL A 95 2.01 4.11 14.12
C VAL A 95 0.88 3.14 14.48
N LEU A 96 -0.18 3.63 15.09
CA LEU A 96 -1.34 2.80 15.45
C LEU A 96 -2.00 2.14 14.23
N GLY A 97 -2.18 2.89 13.13
CA GLY A 97 -2.76 2.35 11.90
C GLY A 97 -1.93 1.21 11.30
N LEU A 98 -0.60 1.37 11.28
CA LEU A 98 0.31 0.35 10.78
C LEU A 98 0.40 -0.87 11.70
N GLU A 99 0.40 -0.67 13.03
CA GLU A 99 0.33 -1.76 14.03
C GLU A 99 -0.96 -2.57 13.92
N LEU A 100 -2.06 -1.95 13.50
CA LEU A 100 -3.34 -2.62 13.25
C LEU A 100 -3.39 -3.36 11.90
N GLY A 101 -2.31 -3.31 11.12
CA GLY A 101 -2.18 -4.03 9.86
C GLY A 101 -2.60 -3.26 8.62
N ALA A 102 -2.62 -1.93 8.66
CA ALA A 102 -2.73 -1.13 7.45
C ALA A 102 -1.45 -1.22 6.61
N ASP A 103 -1.60 -1.20 5.30
CA ASP A 103 -0.48 -1.34 4.34
C ASP A 103 0.15 0.00 3.96
N ASP A 104 -0.61 1.08 4.09
CA ASP A 104 -0.14 2.46 3.90
C ASP A 104 -1.07 3.45 4.62
N TYR A 105 -0.65 4.71 4.66
CA TYR A 105 -1.33 5.78 5.36
C TYR A 105 -1.21 7.10 4.59
N ILE A 106 -2.34 7.79 4.37
CA ILE A 106 -2.40 9.06 3.64
C ILE A 106 -3.06 10.12 4.53
N ILE A 107 -2.43 11.28 4.62
CA ILE A 107 -2.95 12.41 5.40
C ILE A 107 -3.83 13.28 4.49
N LYS A 108 -5.03 13.62 4.95
CA LYS A 108 -5.92 14.63 4.34
C LYS A 108 -5.48 16.05 4.78
N PRO A 109 -5.43 17.04 3.88
CA PRO A 109 -5.69 16.95 2.45
C PRO A 109 -4.52 16.32 1.69
N PHE A 110 -4.80 15.54 0.65
CA PHE A 110 -3.82 14.87 -0.18
C PHE A 110 -3.94 15.27 -1.66
N GLU A 111 -2.84 15.16 -2.36
CA GLU A 111 -2.83 15.27 -3.81
C GLU A 111 -3.38 14.00 -4.46
N THR A 112 -4.31 14.13 -5.41
CA THR A 112 -4.91 12.98 -6.08
C THR A 112 -3.90 12.11 -6.80
N LYS A 113 -2.81 12.69 -7.33
CA LYS A 113 -1.69 11.96 -7.93
C LYS A 113 -0.94 11.10 -6.90
N GLU A 114 -0.77 11.60 -5.69
CA GLU A 114 -0.15 10.85 -4.59
C GLU A 114 -1.01 9.64 -4.23
N LEU A 115 -2.32 9.83 -4.03
CA LEU A 115 -3.24 8.74 -3.73
C LEU A 115 -3.19 7.64 -4.79
N VAL A 116 -3.30 8.00 -6.07
CA VAL A 116 -3.23 7.04 -7.18
C VAL A 116 -1.89 6.29 -7.20
N ALA A 117 -0.78 6.99 -6.97
CA ALA A 117 0.54 6.36 -6.94
C ALA A 117 0.66 5.35 -5.79
N ARG A 118 0.16 5.67 -4.60
CA ARG A 118 0.15 4.78 -3.43
C ARG A 118 -0.74 3.56 -3.65
N VAL A 119 -1.95 3.75 -4.19
CA VAL A 119 -2.86 2.66 -4.58
C VAL A 119 -2.17 1.67 -5.52
N LYS A 120 -1.54 2.18 -6.59
CA LYS A 120 -0.79 1.34 -7.53
C LYS A 120 0.39 0.62 -6.87
N ALA A 121 1.11 1.30 -5.99
CA ALA A 121 2.25 0.71 -5.28
C ALA A 121 1.81 -0.43 -4.35
N VAL A 122 0.73 -0.25 -3.59
CA VAL A 122 0.19 -1.28 -2.70
C VAL A 122 -0.34 -2.45 -3.51
N LEU A 123 -1.17 -2.21 -4.53
CA LEU A 123 -1.71 -3.28 -5.39
C LEU A 123 -0.60 -4.11 -6.06
N ARG A 124 0.48 -3.47 -6.50
CA ARG A 124 1.61 -4.19 -7.09
C ARG A 124 2.25 -5.18 -6.12
N ARG A 125 2.35 -4.87 -4.82
CA ARG A 125 2.88 -5.78 -3.79
C ARG A 125 2.04 -7.05 -3.64
N TYR A 126 0.72 -6.94 -3.80
CA TYR A 126 -0.22 -8.04 -3.59
C TYR A 126 -0.51 -8.88 -4.84
N HIS A 127 -0.19 -8.39 -6.04
CA HIS A 127 -0.50 -9.08 -7.31
C HIS A 127 0.69 -9.79 -7.95
N LEU A 128 1.88 -9.72 -7.37
CA LEU A 128 2.99 -10.53 -7.85
C LEU A 128 2.82 -11.96 -7.33
N PRO A 129 2.65 -12.96 -8.22
CA PRO A 129 2.76 -14.34 -7.80
C PRO A 129 4.15 -14.54 -7.17
N GLN A 130 4.21 -15.28 -6.07
CA GLN A 130 5.48 -15.79 -5.50
C GLN A 130 6.13 -16.79 -6.45
N THR A 131 6.36 -16.40 -7.68
CA THR A 131 7.15 -17.15 -8.64
C THR A 131 8.50 -16.49 -8.73
N THR A 132 9.52 -17.27 -8.48
CA THR A 132 10.92 -17.04 -8.82
C THR A 132 11.03 -16.63 -10.29
N VAL A 133 10.84 -15.36 -10.59
CA VAL A 133 11.12 -14.82 -11.91
C VAL A 133 12.58 -14.43 -11.92
N ALA A 134 13.33 -15.01 -12.84
CA ALA A 134 14.70 -14.60 -13.13
C ALA A 134 14.73 -13.05 -13.38
N PRO A 135 15.77 -12.37 -12.90
CA PRO A 135 15.83 -10.90 -12.97
C PRO A 135 15.78 -10.45 -14.44
N SER A 136 14.80 -9.61 -14.78
CA SER A 136 14.83 -8.83 -16.01
C SER A 136 15.96 -7.79 -15.90
N GLU A 137 16.67 -7.51 -16.97
CA GLU A 137 17.85 -6.63 -17.01
C GLU A 137 17.62 -5.17 -16.52
N ASN A 138 16.38 -4.82 -16.13
CA ASN A 138 15.98 -3.52 -15.57
C ASN A 138 15.32 -3.60 -14.19
N ALA A 139 15.36 -4.74 -13.52
CA ALA A 139 14.76 -4.88 -12.20
C ALA A 139 15.64 -4.22 -11.13
N ARG A 140 15.04 -3.38 -10.28
CA ARG A 140 15.70 -2.83 -9.09
C ARG A 140 15.78 -3.91 -8.01
N CYS A 141 16.64 -4.90 -8.27
CA CYS A 141 16.83 -6.07 -7.43
C CYS A 141 18.31 -6.26 -7.16
N VAL A 142 18.67 -6.49 -5.91
CA VAL A 142 20.04 -6.83 -5.50
C VAL A 142 20.02 -8.24 -4.95
N THR A 143 20.92 -9.10 -5.47
CA THR A 143 21.00 -10.51 -5.10
C THR A 143 22.38 -10.82 -4.55
N TYR A 144 22.42 -11.34 -3.34
CA TYR A 144 23.58 -11.96 -2.68
C TYR A 144 23.30 -13.47 -2.46
N PRO A 145 24.27 -14.28 -2.06
CA PRO A 145 24.05 -15.72 -1.88
C PRO A 145 22.86 -16.09 -1.00
N ASP A 146 22.65 -15.33 0.09
CA ASP A 146 21.60 -15.60 1.07
C ASP A 146 20.57 -14.49 1.20
N LEU A 147 20.74 -13.36 0.47
CA LEU A 147 19.88 -12.17 0.56
C LEU A 147 19.44 -11.72 -0.83
N ILE A 148 18.13 -11.57 -1.00
CA ILE A 148 17.52 -10.94 -2.18
C ILE A 148 16.70 -9.76 -1.70
N VAL A 149 17.01 -8.58 -2.20
CA VAL A 149 16.25 -7.35 -1.94
C VAL A 149 15.69 -6.85 -3.25
N ASN A 150 14.39 -6.82 -3.37
CA ASN A 150 13.70 -6.39 -4.58
C ASN A 150 12.84 -5.16 -4.28
N LEU A 151 13.27 -4.00 -4.82
CA LEU A 151 12.60 -2.73 -4.61
C LEU A 151 11.34 -2.58 -5.48
N ASP A 152 11.24 -3.31 -6.60
CA ASP A 152 10.09 -3.20 -7.49
C ASP A 152 8.84 -3.87 -6.92
N ASN A 153 9.03 -4.96 -6.17
CA ASN A 153 7.93 -5.65 -5.48
C ASN A 153 7.96 -5.50 -3.96
N TYR A 154 8.86 -4.67 -3.43
CA TYR A 154 9.04 -4.44 -2.00
C TYR A 154 9.16 -5.73 -1.19
N SER A 155 9.99 -6.66 -1.65
CA SER A 155 10.23 -7.93 -0.97
C SER A 155 11.69 -8.12 -0.60
N VAL A 156 11.89 -8.75 0.57
CA VAL A 156 13.19 -9.18 1.06
C VAL A 156 13.12 -10.68 1.33
N THR A 157 14.11 -11.41 0.88
CA THR A 157 14.29 -12.83 1.20
C THR A 157 15.66 -13.03 1.78
N TYR A 158 15.76 -13.64 2.95
CA TYR A 158 17.00 -14.02 3.60
C TYR A 158 16.98 -15.51 3.93
N ASP A 159 18.02 -16.24 3.55
CA ASP A 159 18.10 -17.70 3.71
C ASP A 159 16.84 -18.42 3.21
N LYS A 160 16.35 -18.02 2.02
CA LYS A 160 15.13 -18.56 1.37
C LYS A 160 13.82 -18.31 2.14
N LYS A 161 13.82 -17.48 3.15
CA LYS A 161 12.64 -17.09 3.92
C LYS A 161 12.28 -15.64 3.62
N ALA A 162 11.00 -15.38 3.41
CA ALA A 162 10.51 -14.01 3.28
C ALA A 162 10.70 -13.27 4.62
N VAL A 163 11.22 -12.05 4.54
CA VAL A 163 11.39 -11.14 5.68
C VAL A 163 10.43 -9.98 5.49
N GLU A 164 9.54 -9.79 6.44
CA GLU A 164 8.67 -8.62 6.47
C GLU A 164 9.46 -7.40 6.95
N MET A 165 9.40 -6.33 6.16
CA MET A 165 10.17 -5.11 6.42
C MET A 165 9.34 -3.89 6.00
N PRO A 166 9.27 -2.84 6.83
CA PRO A 166 8.65 -1.58 6.45
C PRO A 166 9.26 -0.99 5.18
N PRO A 167 8.46 -0.31 4.32
CA PRO A 167 8.93 0.17 3.03
C PRO A 167 10.20 1.02 3.09
N LYS A 168 10.30 1.94 4.05
CA LYS A 168 11.49 2.80 4.19
C LYS A 168 12.74 2.05 4.68
N GLU A 169 12.56 1.03 5.47
CA GLU A 169 13.66 0.15 5.88
C GLU A 169 14.14 -0.70 4.70
N LEU A 170 13.22 -1.17 3.86
CA LEU A 170 13.54 -1.91 2.64
C LEU A 170 14.25 -1.01 1.62
N GLU A 171 13.79 0.23 1.42
CA GLU A 171 14.47 1.22 0.56
C GLU A 171 15.90 1.48 1.05
N LEU A 172 16.08 1.65 2.37
CA LEU A 172 17.39 1.82 2.98
C LEU A 172 18.27 0.58 2.77
N LEU A 173 17.72 -0.62 3.02
CA LEU A 173 18.45 -1.87 2.81
C LEU A 173 18.86 -2.03 1.35
N TYR A 174 17.96 -1.75 0.41
CA TYR A 174 18.24 -1.78 -1.03
C TYR A 174 19.37 -0.81 -1.39
N PHE A 175 19.29 0.43 -0.92
CA PHE A 175 20.28 1.47 -1.17
C PHE A 175 21.67 1.04 -0.69
N LEU A 176 21.77 0.54 0.54
CA LEU A 176 23.04 0.06 1.10
C LEU A 176 23.55 -1.20 0.36
N ALA A 177 22.67 -2.14 0.05
CA ALA A 177 23.02 -3.36 -0.66
C ALA A 177 23.42 -3.10 -2.13
N SER A 178 22.93 -2.04 -2.75
CA SER A 178 23.29 -1.65 -4.11
C SER A 178 24.68 -1.05 -4.23
N ALA A 179 25.29 -0.66 -3.12
CA ALA A 179 26.61 -0.03 -3.07
C ALA A 179 27.54 -0.75 -2.07
N PRO A 180 27.96 -1.99 -2.35
CA PRO A 180 28.79 -2.76 -1.46
C PRO A 180 30.15 -2.08 -1.26
N ASN A 181 30.67 -2.13 -0.02
CA ASN A 181 31.93 -1.52 0.39
C ASN A 181 31.96 0.02 0.35
N GLN A 182 30.80 0.67 0.27
CA GLN A 182 30.69 2.13 0.36
C GLN A 182 30.15 2.54 1.73
N VAL A 183 30.72 3.60 2.30
CA VAL A 183 30.27 4.20 3.57
C VAL A 183 29.48 5.46 3.25
N PHE A 184 28.32 5.59 3.86
CA PHE A 184 27.44 6.75 3.68
C PHE A 184 27.35 7.54 4.99
N THR A 185 27.33 8.86 4.90
CA THR A 185 27.04 9.72 6.05
C THR A 185 25.54 9.69 6.35
N ARG A 186 25.19 10.08 7.60
CA ARG A 186 23.78 10.21 7.98
C ARG A 186 23.01 11.15 7.06
N GLU A 187 23.60 12.26 6.66
CA GLU A 187 23.00 13.25 5.75
C GLU A 187 22.70 12.62 4.39
N GLN A 188 23.68 11.92 3.82
CA GLN A 188 23.48 11.21 2.55
C GLN A 188 22.35 10.17 2.61
N LEU A 189 22.21 9.47 3.73
CA LEU A 189 21.11 8.51 3.91
C LEU A 189 19.75 9.23 4.02
N LEU A 190 19.70 10.32 4.78
CA LEU A 190 18.48 11.12 4.92
C LEU A 190 18.02 11.69 3.58
N ASP A 191 18.93 12.27 2.81
CA ASP A 191 18.60 12.86 1.50
C ASP A 191 18.12 11.81 0.50
N ASN A 192 18.80 10.66 0.41
CA ASN A 192 18.48 9.63 -0.57
C ASN A 192 17.21 8.82 -0.24
N ILE A 193 16.91 8.62 1.05
CA ILE A 193 15.80 7.75 1.46
C ILE A 193 14.56 8.54 1.88
N TRP A 194 14.74 9.70 2.53
CA TRP A 194 13.63 10.51 3.05
C TRP A 194 13.42 11.83 2.30
N GLY A 195 14.37 12.26 1.45
CA GLY A 195 14.22 13.48 0.64
C GLY A 195 14.19 14.75 1.49
N TYR A 196 14.99 14.81 2.53
CA TYR A 196 15.19 16.05 3.30
C TYR A 196 16.22 16.93 2.55
N ASP A 197 15.71 17.96 1.87
CA ASP A 197 16.47 19.16 1.49
C ASP A 197 16.61 20.09 2.69
#